data_46498f67b1cbaf10bbb8f36b560d9a66
#
_entry.id   46498f67b1cbaf10bbb8f36b560d9a66
#
_cell.length_a   1.000
_cell.length_b   1.000
_cell.length_c   1.000
_cell.angle_alpha   90.00
_cell.angle_beta   90.00
_cell.angle_gamma   90.00
#
_symmetry.space_group_name_H-M   'P 1'
#
loop_
_entity.id
_entity.type
_entity.pdbx_description
1 polymer ?
#
loop_
_entity_poly.entity_id
_entity_poly.type
_entity_poly.pdbx_seq_one_letter_code
_entity_poly.pdbx_strand_id
1 'polypeptide(L)'
;MNVPAQPPTWSLHPQLGADTSNIGDLPLARVLLMNDANYPWLVLVPRRPDIVEVIDLDDEDQEILWREIALLARVLKDVTQCDKLNIAAIGNVPQLHVHVVARRRGDAAWPRPVWGAGPPRPYEAPERDRLVAAIRREIAFG
;
A
#
# COMPACT_ATOMS: atom_id res chain seq x y z
N MET A 1 8.03 -12.87 -40.79
CA MET A 1 8.54 -13.27 -39.48
C MET A 1 7.67 -12.67 -38.40
N ASN A 2 7.01 -13.49 -37.61
CA ASN A 2 6.13 -13.00 -36.55
C ASN A 2 6.97 -12.60 -35.34
N VAL A 3 6.91 -11.32 -34.96
CA VAL A 3 7.46 -10.88 -33.68
C VAL A 3 6.48 -11.29 -32.59
N PRO A 4 6.94 -11.98 -31.52
CA PRO A 4 6.05 -12.29 -30.40
C PRO A 4 5.41 -11.03 -29.84
N ALA A 5 4.12 -11.08 -29.55
CA ALA A 5 3.46 -9.96 -28.88
C ALA A 5 4.17 -9.69 -27.55
N GLN A 6 4.47 -8.43 -27.27
CA GLN A 6 5.03 -8.06 -25.98
C GLN A 6 3.98 -8.31 -24.89
N PRO A 7 4.36 -8.87 -23.72
CA PRO A 7 3.41 -8.99 -22.61
C PRO A 7 2.88 -7.60 -22.24
N PRO A 8 1.62 -7.49 -21.80
CA PRO A 8 1.07 -6.22 -21.35
C PRO A 8 1.94 -5.64 -20.24
N THR A 9 2.25 -4.35 -20.37
CA THR A 9 3.02 -3.64 -19.35
C THR A 9 2.10 -3.19 -18.23
N TRP A 10 2.55 -3.32 -17.00
CA TRP A 10 1.84 -2.81 -15.84
C TRP A 10 2.07 -1.30 -15.69
N SER A 11 1.03 -0.59 -15.28
CA SER A 11 1.12 0.80 -14.83
C SER A 11 0.20 1.03 -13.64
N LEU A 12 0.60 1.94 -12.76
CA LEU A 12 -0.22 2.31 -11.62
C LEU A 12 -1.44 3.11 -12.09
N HIS A 13 -2.63 2.73 -11.60
CA HIS A 13 -3.86 3.45 -11.90
C HIS A 13 -3.71 4.94 -11.49
N PRO A 14 -4.12 5.89 -12.35
CA PRO A 14 -3.95 7.32 -12.09
C PRO A 14 -4.52 7.79 -10.76
N GLN A 15 -5.65 7.24 -10.33
CA GLN A 15 -6.27 7.60 -9.04
C GLN A 15 -5.40 7.19 -7.86
N LEU A 16 -4.81 5.99 -7.91
CA LEU A 16 -3.88 5.55 -6.87
C LEU A 16 -2.62 6.43 -6.84
N GLY A 17 -2.12 6.80 -8.02
CA GLY A 17 -0.98 7.71 -8.12
C GLY A 17 -1.27 9.10 -7.55
N ALA A 18 -2.49 9.63 -7.80
CA ALA A 18 -2.90 10.94 -7.30
C ALA A 18 -3.08 10.97 -5.78
N ASP A 19 -3.53 9.86 -5.20
CA ASP A 19 -3.87 9.76 -3.76
C ASP A 19 -2.70 9.40 -2.87
N THR A 20 -1.54 9.08 -3.44
CA THR A 20 -0.41 8.51 -2.69
C THR A 20 0.92 9.14 -3.05
N SER A 21 1.91 8.85 -2.21
CA SER A 21 3.33 9.12 -2.47
C SER A 21 4.09 7.80 -2.60
N ASN A 22 5.04 7.71 -3.52
CA ASN A 22 5.79 6.48 -3.75
C ASN A 22 6.80 6.22 -2.63
N ILE A 23 6.87 4.97 -2.15
CA ILE A 23 7.89 4.53 -1.21
C ILE A 23 8.95 3.69 -1.93
N GLY A 24 8.54 2.70 -2.72
CA GLY A 24 9.45 1.85 -3.46
C GLY A 24 8.80 0.55 -3.93
N ASP A 25 9.55 -0.25 -4.66
CA ASP A 25 9.09 -1.52 -5.20
C ASP A 25 9.70 -2.71 -4.46
N LEU A 26 8.84 -3.62 -4.04
CA LEU A 26 9.19 -4.98 -3.62
C LEU A 26 9.18 -5.90 -4.85
N PRO A 27 9.59 -7.17 -4.74
CA PRO A 27 9.56 -8.07 -5.89
C PRO A 27 8.23 -8.14 -6.62
N LEU A 28 7.09 -8.11 -5.92
CA LEU A 28 5.77 -8.12 -6.54
C LEU A 28 5.12 -6.74 -6.50
N ALA A 29 4.99 -6.13 -5.34
CA ALA A 29 4.15 -4.96 -5.14
C ALA A 29 4.93 -3.65 -5.12
N ARG A 30 4.33 -2.60 -5.69
CA ARG A 30 4.72 -1.23 -5.41
C ARG A 30 4.11 -0.81 -4.08
N VAL A 31 4.92 -0.19 -3.25
CA VAL A 31 4.51 0.29 -1.92
C VAL A 31 4.34 1.80 -1.96
N LEU A 32 3.19 2.25 -1.54
CA LEU A 32 2.78 3.65 -1.56
C LEU A 32 2.39 4.09 -0.15
N LEU A 33 2.53 5.38 0.12
CA LEU A 33 2.00 6.02 1.32
C LEU A 33 0.74 6.80 0.95
N MET A 34 -0.39 6.47 1.56
CA MET A 34 -1.62 7.24 1.39
C MET A 34 -1.44 8.66 1.91
N ASN A 35 -1.87 9.65 1.15
CA ASN A 35 -1.76 11.07 1.51
C ASN A 35 -2.85 11.47 2.53
N ASP A 36 -2.83 10.82 3.69
CA ASP A 36 -3.70 11.10 4.81
C ASP A 36 -2.90 11.01 6.11
N ALA A 37 -2.53 12.15 6.65
CA ALA A 37 -1.71 12.23 7.86
C ALA A 37 -2.48 11.90 9.15
N ASN A 38 -3.79 11.63 9.07
CA ASN A 38 -4.55 11.13 10.21
C ASN A 38 -4.08 9.74 10.66
N TYR A 39 -3.52 8.96 9.72
CA TYR A 39 -3.07 7.57 9.99
C TYR A 39 -1.82 7.27 9.19
N PRO A 40 -0.81 6.56 9.76
CA PRO A 40 0.21 5.90 8.94
C PRO A 40 -0.45 4.80 8.11
N TRP A 41 -0.48 4.97 6.79
CA TRP A 41 -1.32 4.17 5.91
C TRP A 41 -0.56 3.81 4.64
N LEU A 42 -0.19 2.53 4.52
CA LEU A 42 0.50 1.99 3.35
C LEU A 42 -0.49 1.33 2.39
N VAL A 43 -0.13 1.34 1.12
CA VAL A 43 -0.88 0.66 0.08
C VAL A 43 0.09 -0.17 -0.75
N LEU A 44 -0.22 -1.45 -0.96
CA LEU A 44 0.56 -2.37 -1.79
C LEU A 44 -0.21 -2.65 -3.07
N VAL A 45 0.44 -2.40 -4.21
CA VAL A 45 -0.17 -2.65 -5.53
C VAL A 45 0.67 -3.67 -6.28
N PRO A 46 0.18 -4.93 -6.45
CA PRO A 46 0.91 -5.93 -7.24
C PRO A 46 1.15 -5.44 -8.66
N ARG A 47 2.40 -5.52 -9.12
CA ARG A 47 2.79 -5.05 -10.46
C ARG A 47 2.53 -6.16 -11.49
N ARG A 48 1.24 -6.48 -11.68
CA ARG A 48 0.75 -7.42 -12.68
C ARG A 48 -0.42 -6.79 -13.42
N PRO A 49 -0.48 -6.90 -14.76
CA PRO A 49 -1.59 -6.34 -15.52
C PRO A 49 -2.90 -7.05 -15.24
N ASP A 50 -4.01 -6.31 -15.35
CA ASP A 50 -5.38 -6.84 -15.33
C ASP A 50 -5.77 -7.59 -14.05
N ILE A 51 -5.21 -7.19 -12.92
CA ILE A 51 -5.50 -7.77 -11.61
C ILE A 51 -6.42 -6.81 -10.83
N VAL A 52 -7.61 -7.27 -10.50
CA VAL A 52 -8.61 -6.53 -9.72
C VAL A 52 -8.81 -7.15 -8.34
N GLU A 53 -8.86 -8.49 -8.28
CA GLU A 53 -9.05 -9.25 -7.06
C GLU A 53 -7.80 -10.08 -6.75
N VAL A 54 -7.61 -10.45 -5.48
CA VAL A 54 -6.49 -11.33 -5.09
C VAL A 54 -6.50 -12.64 -5.89
N ILE A 55 -7.68 -13.19 -6.13
CA ILE A 55 -7.84 -14.45 -6.87
C ILE A 55 -7.48 -14.36 -8.36
N ASP A 56 -7.32 -13.16 -8.89
CA ASP A 56 -6.84 -12.94 -10.27
C ASP A 56 -5.33 -13.18 -10.40
N LEU A 57 -4.59 -13.11 -9.30
CA LEU A 57 -3.18 -13.48 -9.26
C LEU A 57 -3.04 -15.01 -9.35
N ASP A 58 -1.94 -15.49 -9.94
CA ASP A 58 -1.62 -16.90 -9.84
C ASP A 58 -1.25 -17.28 -8.39
N ASP A 59 -1.20 -18.59 -8.11
CA ASP A 59 -0.99 -19.09 -6.75
C ASP A 59 0.35 -18.62 -6.16
N GLU A 60 1.41 -18.60 -6.97
CA GLU A 60 2.72 -18.13 -6.52
C GLU A 60 2.68 -16.65 -6.15
N ASP A 61 2.09 -15.80 -6.97
CA ASP A 61 1.97 -14.37 -6.69
C ASP A 61 1.05 -14.08 -5.50
N GLN A 62 0.01 -14.89 -5.26
CA GLN A 62 -0.80 -14.78 -4.04
C GLN A 62 0.05 -15.01 -2.79
N GLU A 63 0.92 -16.01 -2.80
CA GLU A 63 1.83 -16.29 -1.67
C GLU A 63 2.84 -15.15 -1.46
N ILE A 64 3.42 -14.63 -2.55
CA ILE A 64 4.36 -13.51 -2.50
C ILE A 64 3.66 -12.27 -1.93
N LEU A 65 2.47 -11.96 -2.41
CA LEU A 65 1.69 -10.82 -1.92
C LEU A 65 1.48 -10.91 -0.40
N TRP A 66 1.09 -12.07 0.10
CA TRP A 66 0.86 -12.24 1.53
C TRP A 66 2.13 -12.03 2.35
N ARG A 67 3.27 -12.52 1.86
CA ARG A 67 4.57 -12.30 2.52
C ARG A 67 4.95 -10.81 2.52
N GLU A 68 4.70 -10.11 1.42
CA GLU A 68 4.97 -8.66 1.32
C GLU A 68 4.05 -7.87 2.24
N ILE A 69 2.77 -8.22 2.33
CA ILE A 69 1.84 -7.62 3.30
C ILE A 69 2.35 -7.81 4.73
N ALA A 70 2.74 -9.03 5.08
CA ALA A 70 3.24 -9.33 6.43
C ALA A 70 4.53 -8.56 6.74
N LEU A 71 5.43 -8.42 5.77
CA LEU A 71 6.65 -7.63 5.91
C LEU A 71 6.31 -6.16 6.21
N LEU A 72 5.47 -5.55 5.39
CA LEU A 72 5.08 -4.14 5.57
C LEU A 72 4.31 -3.92 6.87
N ALA A 73 3.46 -4.87 7.25
CA ALA A 73 2.74 -4.82 8.53
C ALA A 73 3.70 -4.80 9.73
N ARG A 74 4.72 -5.67 9.71
CA ARG A 74 5.75 -5.69 10.77
C ARG A 74 6.55 -4.39 10.81
N VAL A 75 6.99 -3.90 9.65
CA VAL A 75 7.75 -2.67 9.56
C VAL A 75 6.92 -1.47 10.04
N LEU A 76 5.67 -1.37 9.60
CA LEU A 76 4.79 -0.29 10.00
C LEU A 76 4.53 -0.31 11.51
N LYS A 77 4.32 -1.48 12.07
CA LYS A 77 4.15 -1.64 13.53
C LYS A 77 5.41 -1.21 14.29
N ASP A 78 6.59 -1.60 13.82
CA ASP A 78 7.86 -1.21 14.41
C ASP A 78 8.08 0.30 14.37
N VAL A 79 7.87 0.89 13.22
CA VAL A 79 8.10 2.34 13.01
C VAL A 79 7.11 3.19 13.80
N THR A 80 5.85 2.76 13.90
CA THR A 80 4.78 3.57 14.50
C THR A 80 4.46 3.20 15.94
N GLN A 81 4.80 1.99 16.39
CA GLN A 81 4.39 1.44 17.68
C GLN A 81 2.86 1.47 17.86
N CYS A 82 2.13 1.20 16.77
CA CYS A 82 0.67 1.27 16.76
C CYS A 82 0.00 0.22 17.66
N ASP A 83 -1.25 0.47 18.02
CA ASP A 83 -2.04 -0.46 18.85
C ASP A 83 -2.67 -1.58 18.02
N LYS A 84 -2.98 -1.33 16.75
CA LYS A 84 -3.70 -2.26 15.88
C LYS A 84 -3.31 -2.03 14.43
N LEU A 85 -3.27 -3.09 13.65
CA LEU A 85 -3.13 -3.03 12.19
C LEU A 85 -4.47 -3.38 11.54
N ASN A 86 -4.88 -2.60 10.54
CA ASN A 86 -5.97 -2.99 9.64
C ASN A 86 -5.38 -3.33 8.27
N ILE A 87 -5.73 -4.50 7.76
CA ILE A 87 -5.29 -4.99 6.45
C ILE A 87 -6.55 -5.27 5.64
N ALA A 88 -6.69 -4.63 4.47
CA ALA A 88 -7.90 -4.80 3.68
C ALA A 88 -7.66 -4.50 2.20
N ALA A 89 -8.33 -5.26 1.34
CA ALA A 89 -8.51 -4.94 -0.06
C ALA A 89 -9.91 -4.32 -0.22
N ILE A 90 -9.99 -3.02 -0.37
CA ILE A 90 -11.25 -2.27 -0.40
C ILE A 90 -11.09 -1.03 -1.27
N GLY A 91 -12.15 -0.64 -1.96
CA GLY A 91 -12.19 0.55 -2.78
C GLY A 91 -12.84 0.29 -4.13
N ASN A 92 -13.03 1.34 -4.92
CA ASN A 92 -13.68 1.28 -6.22
C ASN A 92 -12.71 1.43 -7.41
N VAL A 93 -11.40 1.53 -7.15
CA VAL A 93 -10.39 1.56 -8.21
C VAL A 93 -10.19 0.14 -8.74
N PRO A 94 -10.36 -0.11 -10.06
CA PRO A 94 -10.30 -1.45 -10.63
C PRO A 94 -8.86 -1.93 -10.86
N GLN A 95 -8.02 -1.78 -9.86
CA GLN A 95 -6.67 -2.33 -9.79
C GLN A 95 -6.46 -2.80 -8.35
N LEU A 96 -6.05 -4.06 -8.17
CA LEU A 96 -5.85 -4.62 -6.84
C LEU A 96 -4.87 -3.78 -6.04
N HIS A 97 -5.30 -3.36 -4.87
CA HIS A 97 -4.47 -2.66 -3.90
C HIS A 97 -4.88 -3.07 -2.49
N VAL A 98 -3.87 -3.35 -1.67
CA VAL A 98 -4.08 -3.80 -0.29
C VAL A 98 -3.61 -2.70 0.65
N HIS A 99 -4.50 -2.29 1.52
CA HIS A 99 -4.23 -1.28 2.55
C HIS A 99 -3.64 -1.92 3.80
N VAL A 100 -2.64 -1.29 4.39
CA VAL A 100 -2.09 -1.64 5.70
C VAL A 100 -2.05 -0.36 6.53
N VAL A 101 -2.92 -0.27 7.53
CA VAL A 101 -3.14 0.95 8.30
C VAL A 101 -2.73 0.74 9.76
N ALA A 102 -1.86 1.63 10.24
CA ALA A 102 -1.49 1.65 11.66
C ALA A 102 -2.53 2.45 12.45
N ARG A 103 -3.21 1.78 13.38
CA ARG A 103 -4.27 2.36 14.19
C ARG A 103 -3.80 2.59 15.62
N ARG A 104 -4.24 3.70 16.19
CA ARG A 104 -4.04 4.00 17.62
C ARG A 104 -5.39 4.18 18.29
N ARG A 105 -5.48 3.75 19.54
CA ARG A 105 -6.65 4.05 20.36
C ARG A 105 -6.79 5.56 20.45
N GLY A 106 -8.00 6.04 20.12
CA GLY A 106 -8.28 7.47 20.10
C GLY A 106 -7.88 8.20 18.82
N ASP A 107 -7.43 7.50 17.75
CA ASP A 107 -7.25 8.14 16.46
C ASP A 107 -8.60 8.63 15.89
N ALA A 108 -8.57 9.40 14.80
CA ALA A 108 -9.75 10.11 14.29
C ALA A 108 -10.96 9.21 14.05
N ALA A 109 -10.77 7.95 13.64
CA ALA A 109 -11.87 7.00 13.36
C ALA A 109 -12.04 5.94 14.44
N TRP A 110 -11.09 5.80 15.38
CA TRP A 110 -11.05 4.67 16.30
C TRP A 110 -12.39 4.42 17.02
N PRO A 111 -12.89 3.18 17.12
CA PRO A 111 -12.32 1.92 16.58
C PRO A 111 -12.85 1.57 15.19
N ARG A 112 -13.52 2.48 14.52
CA ARG A 112 -14.12 2.26 13.20
C ARG A 112 -13.05 2.16 12.11
N PRO A 113 -13.39 1.57 10.94
CA PRO A 113 -12.52 1.63 9.77
C PRO A 113 -12.23 3.07 9.33
N VAL A 114 -11.07 3.28 8.71
CA VAL A 114 -10.66 4.62 8.25
C VAL A 114 -11.38 5.04 6.98
N TRP A 115 -11.82 4.08 6.15
CA TRP A 115 -12.50 4.35 4.88
C TRP A 115 -13.84 5.01 5.13
N GLY A 116 -14.04 6.22 4.56
CA GLY A 116 -15.28 6.99 4.75
C GLY A 116 -15.42 7.66 6.12
N ALA A 117 -14.39 7.67 6.94
CA ALA A 117 -14.45 8.20 8.30
C ALA A 117 -14.32 9.74 8.37
N GLY A 118 -14.01 10.40 7.27
CA GLY A 118 -13.86 11.84 7.22
C GLY A 118 -12.84 12.28 6.17
N PRO A 119 -12.60 13.59 6.03
CA PRO A 119 -11.68 14.09 5.03
C PRO A 119 -10.23 13.73 5.38
N PRO A 120 -9.38 13.50 4.37
CA PRO A 120 -7.95 13.29 4.60
C PRO A 120 -7.30 14.57 5.12
N ARG A 121 -6.26 14.42 5.95
CA ARG A 121 -5.40 15.51 6.38
C ARG A 121 -4.10 15.45 5.58
N PRO A 122 -3.75 16.49 4.81
CA PRO A 122 -2.49 16.49 4.06
C PRO A 122 -1.27 16.36 4.97
N TYR A 123 -0.25 15.61 4.51
CA TYR A 123 1.04 15.61 5.18
C TYR A 123 1.76 16.93 4.99
N GLU A 124 2.39 17.41 6.06
CA GLU A 124 3.50 18.34 5.93
C GLU A 124 4.71 17.58 5.37
N ALA A 125 5.47 18.19 4.45
CA ALA A 125 6.57 17.50 3.79
C ALA A 125 7.60 16.90 4.76
N PRO A 126 8.03 17.58 5.84
CA PRO A 126 8.97 16.97 6.80
C PRO A 126 8.40 15.74 7.51
N GLU A 127 7.12 15.75 7.88
CA GLU A 127 6.43 14.62 8.52
C GLU A 127 6.38 13.41 7.58
N ARG A 128 5.96 13.63 6.34
CA ARG A 128 5.91 12.61 5.31
C ARG A 128 7.29 12.01 5.06
N ASP A 129 8.29 12.85 4.87
CA ASP A 129 9.65 12.42 4.51
C ASP A 129 10.30 11.62 5.64
N ARG A 130 10.03 11.96 6.91
CA ARG A 130 10.50 11.18 8.06
C ARG A 130 9.90 9.77 8.08
N LEU A 131 8.59 9.66 7.85
CA LEU A 131 7.91 8.36 7.82
C LEU A 131 8.42 7.50 6.66
N VAL A 132 8.52 8.05 5.47
CA VAL A 132 9.03 7.34 4.29
C VAL A 132 10.47 6.89 4.53
N ALA A 133 11.34 7.74 5.07
CA ALA A 133 12.72 7.41 5.37
C ALA A 133 12.82 6.29 6.41
N ALA A 134 11.98 6.33 7.46
CA ALA A 134 11.96 5.29 8.49
C ALA A 134 11.58 3.93 7.91
N ILE A 135 10.59 3.89 7.03
CA ILE A 135 10.19 2.65 6.35
C ILE A 135 11.30 2.14 5.41
N ARG A 136 11.88 3.04 4.63
CA ARG A 136 12.97 2.69 3.70
C ARG A 136 14.21 2.14 4.38
N ARG A 137 14.48 2.54 5.62
CA ARG A 137 15.61 1.99 6.39
C ARG A 137 15.43 0.53 6.79
N GLU A 138 14.18 0.08 6.93
CA GLU A 138 13.84 -1.27 7.38
C GLU A 138 13.76 -2.27 6.23
N ILE A 139 13.68 -1.82 4.98
CA ILE A 139 13.39 -2.67 3.82
C ILE A 139 14.33 -2.31 2.67
N ALA A 140 14.90 -3.35 2.04
CA ALA A 140 15.61 -3.20 0.78
C ALA A 140 14.57 -3.13 -0.37
N PHE A 141 14.36 -1.94 -0.94
CA PHE A 141 13.56 -1.77 -2.14
C PHE A 141 14.43 -1.89 -3.39
N GLY A 142 13.88 -2.52 -4.41
CA GLY A 142 14.54 -2.66 -5.70
C GLY A 142 14.20 -1.53 -6.66
#